data_106993d37c5ecc7ac876e44ef6de5935
#
_entry.id   106993d37c5ecc7ac876e44ef6de5935
#
_cell.length_a   1.000
_cell.length_b   1.000
_cell.length_c   1.000
_cell.angle_alpha   90.00
_cell.angle_beta   90.00
_cell.angle_gamma   90.00
#
_symmetry.space_group_name_H-M   'P 1'
#
loop_
_entity.id
_entity.type
_entity.pdbx_description
1 polymer ?
#
loop_
_entity_poly.entity_id
_entity_poly.type
_entity_poly.pdbx_seq_one_letter_code
_entity_poly.pdbx_strand_id
1 'polypeptide(L)'
;RVYGELMDAFMAVKETVERERIDCHYRQQGRLLLATSSAMHEAMAREFALRESHLGEAFETVTRDLQRNEIATDHYFGGVRIPDHAGLHPGLYHQGLLEAARTAGVQVCAHAPVLGFRQEPRGFTVFLKGARVEARDLIFATNGYGGSAWPWLMRRLLPFHAYQAV
;
A
#
# COMPACT_ATOMS: atom_id res chain seq x y z
N ARG A 1 -16.10 11.28 2.34
CA ARG A 1 -15.75 10.43 3.49
C ARG A 1 -14.61 9.46 3.15
N VAL A 2 -14.81 8.52 2.21
CA VAL A 2 -13.79 7.50 1.86
C VAL A 2 -12.46 8.12 1.42
N TYR A 3 -12.50 9.16 0.60
CA TYR A 3 -11.29 9.85 0.16
C TYR A 3 -10.50 10.47 1.34
N GLY A 4 -11.20 11.10 2.29
CA GLY A 4 -10.54 11.64 3.49
C GLY A 4 -9.84 10.55 4.30
N GLU A 5 -10.52 9.42 4.53
CA GLU A 5 -9.94 8.27 5.23
C GLU A 5 -8.70 7.69 4.49
N LEU A 6 -8.70 7.72 3.14
CA LEU A 6 -7.53 7.30 2.35
C LEU A 6 -6.36 8.29 2.49
N MET A 7 -6.64 9.60 2.51
CA MET A 7 -5.60 10.62 2.72
C MET A 7 -5.02 10.53 4.14
N ASP A 8 -5.87 10.32 5.15
CA ASP A 8 -5.43 10.09 6.53
C ASP A 8 -4.51 8.85 6.61
N ALA A 9 -4.87 7.75 5.93
CA ALA A 9 -4.03 6.55 5.86
C ALA A 9 -2.70 6.81 5.15
N PHE A 10 -2.69 7.63 4.09
CA PHE A 10 -1.46 8.03 3.41
C PHE A 10 -0.54 8.86 4.33
N MET A 11 -1.11 9.84 5.04
CA MET A 11 -0.36 10.66 6.00
C MET A 11 0.16 9.84 7.17
N ALA A 12 -0.58 8.83 7.64
CA ALA A 12 -0.15 7.94 8.70
C ALA A 12 1.12 7.15 8.36
N VAL A 13 1.38 6.87 7.08
CA VAL A 13 2.65 6.26 6.64
C VAL A 13 3.81 7.23 6.92
N LYS A 14 3.68 8.50 6.52
CA LYS A 14 4.69 9.54 6.76
C LYS A 14 4.96 9.70 8.25
N GLU A 15 3.90 9.87 9.04
CA GLU A 15 3.99 10.02 10.50
C GLU A 15 4.68 8.82 11.15
N THR A 16 4.40 7.61 10.66
CA THR A 16 5.05 6.39 11.17
C THR A 16 6.54 6.38 10.84
N VAL A 17 6.93 6.73 9.61
CA VAL A 17 8.33 6.84 9.19
C VAL A 17 9.08 7.83 10.09
N GLU A 18 8.49 9.00 10.35
CA GLU A 18 9.08 10.04 11.17
C GLU A 18 9.16 9.63 12.66
N ARG A 19 8.06 9.14 13.22
CA ARG A 19 7.95 8.75 14.63
C ARG A 19 8.90 7.61 14.98
N GLU A 20 8.92 6.57 14.15
CA GLU A 20 9.78 5.40 14.36
C GLU A 20 11.19 5.57 13.78
N ARG A 21 11.49 6.73 13.16
CA ARG A 21 12.78 7.07 12.53
C ARG A 21 13.25 6.02 11.53
N ILE A 22 12.34 5.56 10.68
CA ILE A 22 12.64 4.52 9.69
C ILE A 22 13.36 5.15 8.51
N ASP A 23 14.63 4.78 8.28
CA ASP A 23 15.37 5.18 7.08
C ASP A 23 14.96 4.28 5.90
N CYS A 24 13.90 4.64 5.23
CA CYS A 24 13.35 3.92 4.08
C CYS A 24 13.35 4.75 2.79
N HIS A 25 14.20 5.76 2.68
CA HIS A 25 14.26 6.66 1.54
C HIS A 25 12.91 7.33 1.23
N TYR A 26 12.13 7.62 2.25
CA TYR A 26 10.85 8.32 2.06
C TYR A 26 11.06 9.68 1.42
N ARG A 27 10.38 9.93 0.29
CA ARG A 27 10.44 11.20 -0.44
C ARG A 27 9.07 11.58 -0.97
N GLN A 28 8.62 12.78 -0.62
CA GLN A 28 7.43 13.39 -1.20
C GLN A 28 7.84 14.14 -2.49
N GLN A 29 7.77 13.46 -3.61
CA GLN A 29 8.21 14.00 -4.92
C GLN A 29 7.11 13.90 -5.98
N GLY A 30 5.89 13.56 -5.57
CA GLY A 30 4.75 13.42 -6.43
C GLY A 30 4.71 12.11 -7.20
N ARG A 31 3.71 11.98 -8.06
CA ARG A 31 3.48 10.84 -8.95
C ARG A 31 3.17 11.35 -10.34
N LEU A 32 3.86 10.82 -11.33
CA LEU A 32 3.57 11.05 -12.74
C LEU A 32 2.79 9.87 -13.33
N LEU A 33 1.62 10.15 -13.88
CA LEU A 33 0.82 9.20 -14.64
C LEU A 33 0.93 9.57 -16.11
N LEU A 34 1.38 8.62 -16.94
CA LEU A 34 1.65 8.85 -18.35
C LEU A 34 0.59 8.20 -19.25
N ALA A 35 0.17 8.91 -20.29
CA ALA A 35 -0.83 8.45 -21.24
C ALA A 35 -0.16 7.77 -22.44
N THR A 36 -0.62 6.58 -22.81
CA THR A 36 -0.13 5.82 -23.95
C THR A 36 -0.80 6.20 -25.29
N SER A 37 -1.81 7.09 -25.23
CA SER A 37 -2.47 7.65 -26.40
C SER A 37 -3.04 9.04 -26.12
N SER A 38 -3.32 9.84 -27.16
CA SER A 38 -3.98 11.13 -27.03
C SER A 38 -5.35 11.01 -26.36
N ALA A 39 -6.15 10.04 -26.73
CA ALA A 39 -7.46 9.78 -26.14
C ALA A 39 -7.35 9.48 -24.63
N MET A 40 -6.33 8.73 -24.22
CA MET A 40 -6.07 8.46 -22.80
C MET A 40 -5.66 9.74 -22.06
N HIS A 41 -4.82 10.59 -22.65
CA HIS A 41 -4.43 11.87 -22.05
C HIS A 41 -5.66 12.78 -21.82
N GLU A 42 -6.54 12.91 -22.81
CA GLU A 42 -7.78 13.67 -22.66
C GLU A 42 -8.73 13.07 -21.60
N ALA A 43 -8.84 11.74 -21.54
CA ALA A 43 -9.64 11.07 -20.52
C ALA A 43 -9.10 11.30 -19.11
N MET A 44 -7.78 11.21 -18.94
CA MET A 44 -7.11 11.52 -17.67
C MET A 44 -7.32 12.97 -17.25
N ALA A 45 -7.16 13.93 -18.16
CA ALA A 45 -7.39 15.34 -17.86
C ALA A 45 -8.82 15.60 -17.37
N ARG A 46 -9.83 14.99 -18.02
CA ARG A 46 -11.22 15.09 -17.56
C ARG A 46 -11.45 14.43 -16.20
N GLU A 47 -10.89 13.25 -15.97
CA GLU A 47 -11.01 12.56 -14.67
C GLU A 47 -10.42 13.38 -13.54
N PHE A 48 -9.21 13.90 -13.73
CA PHE A 48 -8.55 14.68 -12.69
C PHE A 48 -9.20 16.04 -12.43
N ALA A 49 -9.77 16.68 -13.46
CA ALA A 49 -10.59 17.88 -13.26
C ALA A 49 -11.84 17.60 -12.39
N LEU A 50 -12.46 16.42 -12.53
CA LEU A 50 -13.55 16.00 -11.65
C LEU A 50 -13.05 15.71 -10.22
N ARG A 51 -11.88 15.09 -10.06
CA ARG A 51 -11.29 14.84 -8.74
C ARG A 51 -10.95 16.15 -8.03
N GLU A 52 -10.36 17.11 -8.73
CA GLU A 52 -10.08 18.44 -8.17
C GLU A 52 -11.36 19.13 -7.71
N SER A 53 -12.40 19.15 -8.56
CA SER A 53 -13.66 19.83 -8.24
C SER A 53 -14.45 19.19 -7.09
N HIS A 54 -14.39 17.86 -6.94
CA HIS A 54 -15.16 17.12 -5.94
C HIS A 54 -14.38 16.75 -4.69
N LEU A 55 -13.06 16.56 -4.81
CA LEU A 55 -12.21 16.03 -3.75
C LEU A 55 -11.13 17.02 -3.30
N GLY A 56 -10.90 18.10 -4.08
CA GLY A 56 -9.81 19.05 -3.82
C GLY A 56 -8.42 18.48 -4.11
N GLU A 57 -8.33 17.39 -4.89
CA GLU A 57 -7.05 16.78 -5.25
C GLU A 57 -6.28 17.66 -6.23
N ALA A 58 -5.13 18.18 -5.82
CA ALA A 58 -4.29 19.00 -6.70
C ALA A 58 -3.62 18.13 -7.78
N PHE A 59 -3.59 18.64 -9.01
CA PHE A 59 -2.89 18.00 -10.12
C PHE A 59 -2.38 19.02 -11.13
N GLU A 60 -1.41 18.60 -11.94
CA GLU A 60 -0.86 19.38 -13.05
C GLU A 60 -0.94 18.54 -14.33
N THR A 61 -1.49 19.10 -15.39
CA THR A 61 -1.50 18.46 -16.71
C THR A 61 -0.14 18.65 -17.38
N VAL A 62 0.49 17.55 -17.77
CA VAL A 62 1.74 17.53 -18.54
C VAL A 62 1.41 17.26 -19.99
N THR A 63 1.61 18.25 -20.86
CA THR A 63 1.40 18.10 -22.30
C THR A 63 2.55 17.31 -22.96
N ARG A 64 2.31 16.78 -24.16
CA ARG A 64 3.31 15.96 -24.86
C ARG A 64 4.63 16.69 -25.14
N ASP A 65 4.57 17.96 -25.47
CA ASP A 65 5.72 18.81 -25.70
C ASP A 65 6.57 19.10 -24.44
N LEU A 66 5.91 19.09 -23.26
CA LEU A 66 6.55 19.32 -21.98
C LEU A 66 6.98 18.03 -21.25
N GLN A 67 6.57 16.86 -21.76
CA GLN A 67 6.83 15.58 -21.05
C GLN A 67 8.32 15.30 -20.84
N ARG A 68 9.22 15.81 -21.72
CA ARG A 68 10.67 15.63 -21.55
C ARG A 68 11.25 16.34 -20.34
N ASN A 69 10.52 17.30 -19.75
CA ASN A 69 10.90 17.92 -18.48
C ASN A 69 10.67 16.97 -17.28
N GLU A 70 9.77 16.00 -17.44
CA GLU A 70 9.41 15.04 -16.41
C GLU A 70 10.06 13.66 -16.62
N ILE A 71 10.16 13.23 -17.88
CA ILE A 71 10.72 11.92 -18.23
C ILE A 71 11.44 11.95 -19.59
N ALA A 72 12.62 11.36 -19.66
CA ALA A 72 13.51 11.40 -20.84
C ALA A 72 13.06 10.49 -22.00
N THR A 73 11.79 10.59 -22.43
CA THR A 73 11.24 9.81 -23.55
C THR A 73 10.14 10.56 -24.28
N ASP A 74 9.92 10.23 -25.57
CA ASP A 74 8.82 10.72 -26.40
C ASP A 74 7.72 9.65 -26.62
N HIS A 75 7.82 8.53 -25.91
CA HIS A 75 6.91 7.39 -26.09
C HIS A 75 5.46 7.70 -25.71
N TYR A 76 5.27 8.60 -24.76
CA TYR A 76 3.95 8.93 -24.21
C TYR A 76 3.33 10.16 -24.86
N PHE A 77 2.07 10.40 -24.58
CA PHE A 77 1.26 11.51 -25.09
C PHE A 77 1.00 12.60 -24.03
N GLY A 78 1.97 12.79 -23.12
CA GLY A 78 1.80 13.61 -21.92
C GLY A 78 1.24 12.80 -20.76
N GLY A 79 0.66 13.48 -19.78
CA GLY A 79 0.16 12.83 -18.57
C GLY A 79 -0.40 13.80 -17.53
N VAL A 80 -0.46 13.31 -16.31
CA VAL A 80 -0.87 14.09 -15.14
C VAL A 80 0.14 13.88 -14.02
N ARG A 81 0.59 14.98 -13.42
CA ARG A 81 1.42 14.99 -12.24
C ARG A 81 0.58 15.29 -11.01
N ILE A 82 0.70 14.47 -9.98
CA ILE A 82 0.02 14.62 -8.69
C ILE A 82 1.10 14.94 -7.66
N PRO A 83 1.16 16.18 -7.13
CA PRO A 83 2.27 16.62 -6.26
C PRO A 83 2.25 15.93 -4.89
N ASP A 84 1.06 15.66 -4.34
CA ASP A 84 0.87 15.15 -2.98
C ASP A 84 1.01 13.62 -2.87
N HIS A 85 1.99 13.06 -3.60
CA HIS A 85 2.34 11.65 -3.51
C HIS A 85 3.79 11.46 -3.05
N ALA A 86 4.07 10.32 -2.46
CA ALA A 86 5.40 9.98 -1.96
C ALA A 86 5.83 8.58 -2.44
N GLY A 87 7.14 8.39 -2.47
CA GLY A 87 7.77 7.09 -2.68
C GLY A 87 8.61 6.70 -1.47
N LEU A 88 8.80 5.42 -1.27
CA LEU A 88 9.70 4.86 -0.25
C LEU A 88 10.23 3.51 -0.72
N HIS A 89 11.29 3.03 -0.09
CA HIS A 89 11.82 1.69 -0.31
C HIS A 89 11.04 0.68 0.55
N PRO A 90 10.19 -0.19 -0.05
CA PRO A 90 9.26 -1.02 0.72
C PRO A 90 9.97 -2.03 1.63
N GLY A 91 11.12 -2.58 1.22
CA GLY A 91 11.91 -3.51 2.02
C GLY A 91 12.48 -2.84 3.29
N LEU A 92 13.06 -1.66 3.16
CA LEU A 92 13.58 -0.90 4.31
C LEU A 92 12.45 -0.45 5.24
N TYR A 93 11.31 -0.03 4.68
CA TYR A 93 10.14 0.31 5.48
C TYR A 93 9.62 -0.89 6.28
N HIS A 94 9.50 -2.06 5.64
CA HIS A 94 9.12 -3.30 6.33
C HIS A 94 10.10 -3.67 7.45
N GLN A 95 11.41 -3.59 7.20
CA GLN A 95 12.42 -3.86 8.23
C GLN A 95 12.33 -2.91 9.42
N GLY A 96 12.14 -1.61 9.14
CA GLY A 96 11.95 -0.60 10.19
C GLY A 96 10.71 -0.84 11.03
N LEU A 97 9.58 -1.18 10.40
CA LEU A 97 8.36 -1.55 11.11
C LEU A 97 8.54 -2.81 11.99
N LEU A 98 9.25 -3.81 11.48
CA LEU A 98 9.55 -5.03 12.24
C LEU A 98 10.39 -4.73 13.47
N GLU A 99 11.39 -3.87 13.34
CA GLU A 99 12.24 -3.47 14.48
C GLU A 99 11.47 -2.64 15.50
N ALA A 100 10.65 -1.69 15.04
CA ALA A 100 9.76 -0.91 15.91
C ALA A 100 8.80 -1.82 16.69
N ALA A 101 8.20 -2.81 16.03
CA ALA A 101 7.32 -3.78 16.68
C ALA A 101 8.05 -4.61 17.75
N ARG A 102 9.28 -5.08 17.46
CA ARG A 102 10.11 -5.80 18.44
C ARG A 102 10.48 -4.93 19.63
N THR A 103 10.85 -3.70 19.37
CA THR A 103 11.16 -2.72 20.42
C THR A 103 9.96 -2.45 21.32
N ALA A 104 8.76 -2.46 20.75
CA ALA A 104 7.50 -2.37 21.49
C ALA A 104 7.11 -3.67 22.23
N GLY A 105 7.95 -4.72 22.19
CA GLY A 105 7.73 -5.98 22.90
C GLY A 105 6.91 -7.02 22.14
N VAL A 106 6.63 -6.82 20.85
CA VAL A 106 5.92 -7.81 20.03
C VAL A 106 6.81 -9.03 19.79
N GLN A 107 6.32 -10.22 20.10
CA GLN A 107 6.99 -11.47 19.79
C GLN A 107 6.73 -11.88 18.34
N VAL A 108 7.76 -11.91 17.52
CA VAL A 108 7.71 -12.27 16.12
C VAL A 108 8.30 -13.65 15.90
N CYS A 109 7.48 -14.61 15.52
CA CYS A 109 7.89 -15.99 15.25
C CYS A 109 7.90 -16.23 13.72
N ALA A 110 9.10 -16.26 13.14
CA ALA A 110 9.30 -16.66 11.75
C ALA A 110 9.20 -18.19 11.60
N HIS A 111 8.92 -18.66 10.38
CA HIS A 111 8.82 -20.09 10.05
C HIS A 111 7.80 -20.87 10.89
N ALA A 112 6.78 -20.19 11.41
CA ALA A 112 5.71 -20.74 12.22
C ALA A 112 4.36 -20.66 11.48
N PRO A 113 4.13 -21.47 10.43
CA PRO A 113 2.90 -21.41 9.66
C PRO A 113 1.70 -21.78 10.54
N VAL A 114 0.66 -20.97 10.46
CA VAL A 114 -0.61 -21.24 11.11
C VAL A 114 -1.36 -22.31 10.31
N LEU A 115 -1.66 -23.42 10.95
CA LEU A 115 -2.37 -24.55 10.35
C LEU A 115 -3.89 -24.41 10.42
N GLY A 116 -4.37 -23.63 11.40
CA GLY A 116 -5.77 -23.36 11.63
C GLY A 116 -5.99 -22.64 12.95
N PHE A 117 -7.23 -22.36 13.25
CA PHE A 117 -7.62 -21.77 14.54
C PHE A 117 -9.00 -22.29 14.95
N ARG A 118 -9.31 -22.18 16.24
CA ARG A 118 -10.62 -22.45 16.80
C ARG A 118 -11.04 -21.26 17.66
N GLN A 119 -12.28 -20.83 17.51
CA GLN A 119 -12.88 -19.83 18.37
C GLN A 119 -13.33 -20.51 19.68
N GLU A 120 -12.97 -19.92 20.79
CA GLU A 120 -13.31 -20.35 22.12
C GLU A 120 -14.27 -19.30 22.78
N PRO A 121 -14.93 -19.62 23.89
CA PRO A 121 -15.83 -18.66 24.57
C PRO A 121 -15.14 -17.36 25.02
N ARG A 122 -13.82 -17.37 25.20
CA ARG A 122 -13.05 -16.21 25.68
C ARG A 122 -11.83 -15.88 24.80
N GLY A 123 -11.89 -16.20 23.50
CA GLY A 123 -10.79 -15.90 22.59
C GLY A 123 -10.60 -16.94 21.50
N PHE A 124 -9.35 -17.21 21.16
CA PHE A 124 -8.97 -18.10 20.06
C PHE A 124 -7.82 -18.99 20.47
N THR A 125 -7.86 -20.24 19.99
CA THR A 125 -6.70 -21.14 19.97
C THR A 125 -6.19 -21.23 18.54
N VAL A 126 -4.94 -20.85 18.31
CA VAL A 126 -4.25 -20.91 17.02
C VAL A 126 -3.33 -22.11 17.01
N PHE A 127 -3.40 -22.94 15.98
CA PHE A 127 -2.63 -24.17 15.85
C PHE A 127 -1.44 -23.98 14.92
N LEU A 128 -0.27 -24.40 15.39
CA LEU A 128 1.00 -24.42 14.67
C LEU A 128 1.53 -25.85 14.62
N LYS A 129 2.58 -26.12 13.86
CA LYS A 129 3.23 -27.43 13.87
C LYS A 129 3.92 -27.64 15.20
N GLY A 130 3.36 -28.55 16.02
CA GLY A 130 3.91 -28.90 17.33
C GLY A 130 3.71 -27.88 18.45
N ALA A 131 2.89 -26.85 18.23
CA ALA A 131 2.59 -25.80 19.22
C ALA A 131 1.17 -25.26 19.07
N ARG A 132 0.71 -24.53 20.08
CA ARG A 132 -0.51 -23.73 20.04
C ARG A 132 -0.30 -22.40 20.74
N VAL A 133 -1.05 -21.38 20.31
CA VAL A 133 -1.09 -20.06 20.93
C VAL A 133 -2.53 -19.77 21.31
N GLU A 134 -2.75 -19.32 22.53
CA GLU A 134 -4.03 -18.84 23.01
C GLU A 134 -4.03 -17.32 23.01
N ALA A 135 -5.04 -16.70 22.42
CA ALA A 135 -5.15 -15.25 22.29
C ALA A 135 -6.60 -14.80 22.50
N ARG A 136 -6.77 -13.62 23.07
CA ARG A 136 -8.10 -13.01 23.18
C ARG A 136 -8.66 -12.58 21.84
N ASP A 137 -7.80 -11.99 21.01
CA ASP A 137 -8.14 -11.46 19.70
C ASP A 137 -7.22 -12.08 18.63
N LEU A 138 -7.75 -12.30 17.43
CA LEU A 138 -7.01 -12.84 16.30
C LEU A 138 -7.18 -11.93 15.09
N ILE A 139 -6.07 -11.43 14.55
CA ILE A 139 -6.04 -10.57 13.36
C ILE A 139 -5.44 -11.33 12.19
N PHE A 140 -6.16 -11.37 11.08
CA PHE A 140 -5.68 -11.93 9.82
C PHE A 140 -5.08 -10.82 8.95
N ALA A 141 -3.76 -10.77 8.89
CA ALA A 141 -3.01 -9.81 8.08
C ALA A 141 -2.18 -10.54 6.99
N THR A 142 -2.71 -11.63 6.45
CA THR A 142 -1.99 -12.53 5.52
C THR A 142 -2.10 -12.11 4.05
N ASN A 143 -2.79 -11.00 3.76
CA ASN A 143 -3.10 -10.57 2.41
C ASN A 143 -3.72 -11.73 1.59
N GLY A 144 -3.29 -11.97 0.34
CA GLY A 144 -3.74 -13.09 -0.49
C GLY A 144 -3.17 -14.47 -0.10
N TYR A 145 -2.36 -14.56 0.96
CA TYR A 145 -1.65 -15.78 1.35
C TYR A 145 -2.27 -16.53 2.54
N GLY A 146 -3.58 -16.40 2.75
CA GLY A 146 -4.28 -17.04 3.88
C GLY A 146 -4.27 -18.58 3.89
N GLY A 147 -3.89 -19.23 2.79
CA GLY A 147 -3.76 -20.67 2.68
C GLY A 147 -5.02 -21.46 3.09
N SER A 148 -4.83 -22.67 3.60
CA SER A 148 -5.90 -23.53 4.07
C SER A 148 -6.41 -23.19 5.49
N ALA A 149 -5.71 -22.30 6.21
CA ALA A 149 -6.05 -21.95 7.58
C ALA A 149 -7.43 -21.28 7.70
N TRP A 150 -7.86 -20.57 6.65
CA TRP A 150 -9.17 -19.94 6.62
C TRP A 150 -9.86 -20.01 5.25
N PRO A 151 -10.47 -21.15 4.89
CA PRO A 151 -11.09 -21.36 3.58
C PRO A 151 -12.22 -20.38 3.25
N TRP A 152 -12.92 -19.88 4.27
CA TRP A 152 -13.99 -18.90 4.09
C TRP A 152 -13.44 -17.56 3.52
N LEU A 153 -12.30 -17.07 4.04
CA LEU A 153 -11.64 -15.86 3.55
C LEU A 153 -11.08 -16.08 2.15
N MET A 154 -10.41 -17.19 1.92
CA MET A 154 -9.78 -17.50 0.63
C MET A 154 -10.77 -17.59 -0.53
N ARG A 155 -12.01 -18.00 -0.29
CA ARG A 155 -13.05 -17.98 -1.32
C ARG A 155 -13.54 -16.56 -1.69
N ARG A 156 -13.12 -15.53 -0.98
CA ARG A 156 -13.52 -14.12 -1.15
C ARG A 156 -12.38 -13.20 -1.53
N LEU A 157 -11.15 -13.72 -1.56
CA LEU A 157 -9.96 -13.00 -1.96
C LEU A 157 -9.55 -13.43 -3.36
N LEU A 158 -9.40 -12.44 -4.25
CA LEU A 158 -8.78 -12.62 -5.56
C LEU A 158 -7.38 -12.03 -5.48
N PRO A 159 -6.31 -12.86 -5.50
CA PRO A 159 -4.94 -12.35 -5.50
C PRO A 159 -4.63 -11.74 -6.87
N PHE A 160 -4.32 -10.45 -6.89
CA PHE A 160 -3.77 -9.77 -8.03
C PHE A 160 -2.26 -9.60 -7.86
N HIS A 161 -1.50 -9.90 -8.91
CA HIS A 161 -0.07 -9.64 -8.95
C HIS A 161 0.18 -8.33 -9.69
N ALA A 162 0.78 -7.36 -9.00
CA ALA A 162 1.33 -6.16 -9.61
C ALA A 162 2.84 -6.35 -9.80
N TYR A 163 3.34 -5.97 -10.99
CA TYR A 163 4.77 -6.01 -11.30
C TYR A 163 5.30 -4.59 -11.36
N GLN A 164 6.43 -4.36 -10.74
CA GLN A 164 7.15 -3.10 -10.81
C GLN A 164 8.51 -3.35 -11.46
N ALA A 165 8.78 -2.62 -12.55
CA ALA A 165 10.11 -2.56 -13.13
C ALA A 165 10.89 -1.41 -12.51
N VAL A 166 12.14 -1.65 -12.14
CA VAL A 166 13.07 -0.68 -11.55
C VAL A 166 14.25 -0.51 -12.50
#